data_5eea79c15bdeccc7c275fb76899c80f3
#
_entry.id   5eea79c15bdeccc7c275fb76899c80f3
#
_cell.length_a   1.000
_cell.length_b   1.000
_cell.length_c   1.000
_cell.angle_alpha   90.00
_cell.angle_beta   90.00
_cell.angle_gamma   90.00
#
_symmetry.space_group_name_H-M   'P 1'
#
loop_
_entity.id
_entity.type
_entity.pdbx_description
1 polymer ?
#
loop_
_entity_poly.entity_id
_entity_poly.type
_entity_poly.pdbx_seq_one_letter_code
_entity_poly.pdbx_strand_id
1 'polypeptide(L)'
;TVTVTIPSSTIPGNYILISRANSNNVVVESNTTNNLGFSLLNVFTPPITDLTVANVMIPDTVMLGYTMDTARWVIANLSAEEARGYTSDGIYLSAGNLFDSTATLIGIKNKNINLQPLRTDTVKLAPLVTGVVEGNYSVFVKTDLLNQLSESDKDNNTGISATPVYVKVKELPLNVNELNTLHTISRYYKLRIPDSLYGSTILVTLKSNDSLTMKNEMFIAGGYVPTPANYDYGYEIPNYGNQQIVMSDVTDSVYYIMVRCVSPNPLVQNITLKAVKLPFAILNVHTNSGGNIGNVTVRIRGSLYRDSMVAKLSNGTTTIYASAVYFTNSTQVFATFPLQGRPLGVY
;
A
#
# COMPACT_ATOMS: atom_id res chain seq x y z
N THR A 1 -15.73 7.22 -31.39
CA THR A 1 -14.57 6.51 -31.93
C THR A 1 -14.90 5.02 -31.95
N VAL A 2 -14.67 4.35 -33.10
CA VAL A 2 -14.87 2.92 -33.27
C VAL A 2 -13.49 2.32 -33.53
N THR A 3 -13.14 1.26 -32.75
CA THR A 3 -11.91 0.50 -32.97
C THR A 3 -12.19 -0.59 -34.01
N VAL A 4 -11.36 -0.65 -35.07
CA VAL A 4 -11.44 -1.68 -36.11
C VAL A 4 -10.18 -2.55 -35.96
N THR A 5 -10.38 -3.87 -35.86
CA THR A 5 -9.28 -4.83 -35.81
C THR A 5 -9.06 -5.38 -37.23
N ILE A 6 -7.82 -5.32 -37.71
CA ILE A 6 -7.43 -5.94 -38.98
C ILE A 6 -7.25 -7.44 -38.73
N PRO A 7 -7.94 -8.33 -39.45
CA PRO A 7 -7.72 -9.78 -39.30
C PRO A 7 -6.28 -10.17 -39.62
N SER A 8 -5.72 -11.09 -38.83
CA SER A 8 -4.32 -11.55 -38.98
C SER A 8 -4.06 -12.24 -40.33
N SER A 9 -5.12 -12.71 -41.01
CA SER A 9 -5.07 -13.30 -42.35
C SER A 9 -5.08 -12.29 -43.50
N THR A 10 -5.16 -10.97 -43.20
CA THR A 10 -5.20 -9.94 -44.21
C THR A 10 -3.83 -9.85 -44.90
N ILE A 11 -3.81 -10.01 -46.22
CA ILE A 11 -2.57 -9.93 -47.01
C ILE A 11 -2.05 -8.50 -47.01
N PRO A 12 -0.73 -8.27 -46.86
CA PRO A 12 -0.16 -6.91 -46.93
C PRO A 12 -0.52 -6.23 -48.25
N GLY A 13 -0.87 -4.95 -48.20
CA GLY A 13 -1.27 -4.19 -49.40
C GLY A 13 -2.03 -2.91 -49.06
N ASN A 14 -2.39 -2.18 -50.12
CA ASN A 14 -3.19 -0.97 -49.98
C ASN A 14 -4.68 -1.32 -50.07
N TYR A 15 -5.41 -0.88 -49.06
CA TYR A 15 -6.85 -1.09 -48.91
C TYR A 15 -7.57 0.25 -48.84
N ILE A 16 -8.85 0.22 -49.12
CA ILE A 16 -9.76 1.33 -48.83
C ILE A 16 -10.63 0.89 -47.66
N LEU A 17 -10.47 1.57 -46.51
CA LEU A 17 -11.38 1.42 -45.38
C LEU A 17 -12.68 2.16 -45.72
N ILE A 18 -13.79 1.44 -45.72
CA ILE A 18 -15.12 1.99 -46.01
C ILE A 18 -15.89 2.01 -44.70
N SER A 19 -16.39 3.19 -44.29
CA SER A 19 -17.33 3.33 -43.20
C SER A 19 -18.72 3.66 -43.76
N ARG A 20 -19.76 3.05 -43.22
CA ARG A 20 -21.16 3.33 -43.57
C ARG A 20 -21.95 3.72 -42.31
N ALA A 21 -22.46 4.94 -42.30
CA ALA A 21 -23.45 5.36 -41.32
C ALA A 21 -24.80 4.69 -41.62
N ASN A 22 -25.62 4.51 -40.60
CA ASN A 22 -26.97 3.95 -40.69
C ASN A 22 -27.04 2.66 -41.53
N SER A 23 -26.06 1.74 -41.38
CA SER A 23 -25.92 0.53 -42.19
C SER A 23 -27.17 -0.36 -42.17
N ASN A 24 -27.96 -0.33 -41.12
CA ASN A 24 -29.19 -1.10 -40.91
C ASN A 24 -30.46 -0.34 -41.35
N ASN A 25 -30.32 0.86 -41.91
CA ASN A 25 -31.43 1.75 -42.29
C ASN A 25 -32.48 2.00 -41.18
N VAL A 26 -32.04 2.13 -39.94
CA VAL A 26 -32.91 2.37 -38.79
C VAL A 26 -33.39 3.81 -38.75
N VAL A 27 -32.53 4.74 -39.18
CA VAL A 27 -32.87 6.16 -39.24
C VAL A 27 -33.39 6.48 -40.63
N VAL A 28 -34.58 7.10 -40.75
CA VAL A 28 -35.11 7.59 -41.99
C VAL A 28 -34.38 8.88 -42.39
N GLU A 29 -33.75 8.86 -43.57
CA GLU A 29 -32.93 9.96 -44.05
C GLU A 29 -33.43 10.49 -45.38
N SER A 30 -33.30 11.77 -45.60
CA SER A 30 -33.64 12.43 -46.85
C SER A 30 -32.62 12.17 -47.95
N ASN A 31 -31.40 11.79 -47.60
CA ASN A 31 -30.31 11.44 -48.50
C ASN A 31 -29.48 10.28 -47.92
N THR A 32 -29.50 9.15 -48.56
CA THR A 32 -28.74 7.94 -48.19
C THR A 32 -27.44 7.76 -48.98
N THR A 33 -27.19 8.65 -49.94
CA THR A 33 -25.97 8.53 -50.80
C THR A 33 -24.73 9.12 -50.16
N ASN A 34 -24.90 9.93 -49.10
CA ASN A 34 -23.82 10.54 -48.31
C ASN A 34 -23.39 9.73 -47.08
N ASN A 35 -23.93 8.50 -46.93
CA ASN A 35 -23.68 7.64 -45.77
C ASN A 35 -22.32 6.89 -45.81
N LEU A 36 -21.56 7.03 -46.89
CA LEU A 36 -20.29 6.35 -47.06
C LEU A 36 -19.10 7.28 -46.85
N GLY A 37 -18.18 6.84 -46.01
CA GLY A 37 -16.87 7.47 -45.82
C GLY A 37 -15.76 6.52 -46.29
N PHE A 38 -14.70 7.06 -46.86
CA PHE A 38 -13.56 6.30 -47.39
C PHE A 38 -12.27 6.83 -46.80
N SER A 39 -11.34 5.92 -46.45
CA SER A 39 -9.98 6.25 -46.07
C SER A 39 -9.00 5.24 -46.64
N LEU A 40 -7.83 5.71 -47.04
CA LEU A 40 -6.75 4.81 -47.45
C LEU A 40 -6.17 4.14 -46.23
N LEU A 41 -5.93 2.84 -46.30
CA LEU A 41 -5.32 2.01 -45.30
C LEU A 41 -4.21 1.17 -45.91
N ASN A 42 -2.98 1.33 -45.47
CA ASN A 42 -1.89 0.45 -45.82
C ASN A 42 -1.76 -0.65 -44.76
N VAL A 43 -1.92 -1.90 -45.19
CA VAL A 43 -1.67 -3.09 -44.35
C VAL A 43 -0.29 -3.63 -44.71
N PHE A 44 0.58 -3.75 -43.76
CA PHE A 44 1.94 -4.28 -43.94
C PHE A 44 2.21 -5.40 -42.96
N THR A 45 3.12 -6.31 -43.31
CA THR A 45 3.66 -7.27 -42.35
C THR A 45 4.53 -6.50 -41.38
N PRO A 46 4.25 -6.57 -40.04
CA PRO A 46 5.15 -5.95 -39.09
C PRO A 46 6.57 -6.51 -39.22
N PRO A 47 7.61 -5.68 -39.11
CA PRO A 47 8.97 -6.19 -39.09
C PRO A 47 9.14 -7.12 -37.88
N ILE A 48 9.86 -8.22 -38.06
CA ILE A 48 10.21 -9.13 -36.96
C ILE A 48 11.44 -8.56 -36.31
N THR A 49 11.27 -8.14 -35.06
CA THR A 49 12.34 -7.57 -34.21
C THR A 49 12.86 -8.60 -33.23
N ASP A 50 13.81 -8.23 -32.40
CA ASP A 50 14.33 -9.06 -31.31
C ASP A 50 14.85 -8.13 -30.22
N LEU A 51 14.03 -7.92 -29.20
CA LEU A 51 14.35 -7.07 -28.06
C LEU A 51 14.89 -7.92 -26.91
N THR A 52 15.92 -7.43 -26.24
CA THR A 52 16.42 -8.04 -25.01
C THR A 52 16.74 -6.98 -23.96
N VAL A 53 16.73 -7.37 -22.69
CA VAL A 53 17.21 -6.53 -21.60
C VAL A 53 18.68 -6.84 -21.34
N ALA A 54 19.56 -5.96 -21.79
CA ALA A 54 21.02 -6.16 -21.74
C ALA A 54 21.63 -5.84 -20.35
N ASN A 55 21.05 -4.93 -19.59
CA ASN A 55 21.55 -4.54 -18.29
C ASN A 55 20.43 -3.94 -17.40
N VAL A 56 20.46 -4.24 -16.09
CA VAL A 56 19.54 -3.68 -15.08
C VAL A 56 20.37 -3.06 -13.96
N MET A 57 20.23 -1.74 -13.79
CA MET A 57 20.94 -0.93 -12.80
C MET A 57 19.94 -0.41 -11.78
N ILE A 58 20.17 -0.71 -10.52
CA ILE A 58 19.32 -0.39 -9.38
C ILE A 58 20.16 0.10 -8.19
N PRO A 59 19.60 0.84 -7.24
CA PRO A 59 20.27 1.13 -5.98
C PRO A 59 20.41 -0.14 -5.13
N ASP A 60 21.45 -0.21 -4.29
CA ASP A 60 21.69 -1.36 -3.41
C ASP A 60 20.60 -1.52 -2.33
N THR A 61 19.93 -0.43 -1.97
CA THR A 61 18.92 -0.41 -0.92
C THR A 61 17.75 0.48 -1.32
N VAL A 62 16.54 -0.01 -1.03
CA VAL A 62 15.27 0.72 -1.23
C VAL A 62 14.40 0.64 0.02
N MET A 63 13.41 1.50 0.12
CA MET A 63 12.56 1.58 1.30
C MET A 63 11.12 1.18 0.98
N LEU A 64 10.57 0.24 1.75
CA LEU A 64 9.17 -0.20 1.63
C LEU A 64 8.21 0.97 1.84
N GLY A 65 7.23 1.12 0.95
CA GLY A 65 6.26 2.21 0.96
C GLY A 65 6.78 3.53 0.40
N TYR A 66 7.98 3.55 -0.21
CA TYR A 66 8.55 4.73 -0.85
C TYR A 66 8.89 4.47 -2.32
N THR A 67 8.95 5.55 -3.07
CA THR A 67 9.43 5.49 -4.45
C THR A 67 10.93 5.19 -4.42
N MET A 68 11.35 4.18 -5.19
CA MET A 68 12.75 3.88 -5.42
C MET A 68 13.41 5.05 -6.14
N ASP A 69 14.66 5.35 -5.81
CA ASP A 69 15.50 6.15 -6.70
C ASP A 69 15.54 5.50 -8.09
N THR A 70 15.81 6.27 -9.11
CA THR A 70 15.64 5.85 -10.49
C THR A 70 16.30 4.51 -10.80
N ALA A 71 15.50 3.47 -11.01
CA ALA A 71 15.92 2.24 -11.67
C ALA A 71 16.18 2.52 -13.14
N ARG A 72 17.21 1.90 -13.72
CA ARG A 72 17.57 2.04 -15.14
C ARG A 72 17.81 0.66 -15.73
N TRP A 73 17.44 0.50 -16.98
CA TRP A 73 17.78 -0.71 -17.72
C TRP A 73 18.06 -0.36 -19.17
N VAL A 74 18.86 -1.20 -19.80
CA VAL A 74 19.23 -1.07 -21.20
C VAL A 74 18.46 -2.11 -22.00
N ILE A 75 17.71 -1.67 -23.00
CA ILE A 75 17.08 -2.52 -24.00
C ILE A 75 17.97 -2.51 -25.23
N ALA A 76 18.19 -3.69 -25.81
CA ALA A 76 18.89 -3.84 -27.07
C ALA A 76 17.95 -4.44 -28.13
N ASN A 77 18.05 -3.98 -29.35
CA ASN A 77 17.46 -4.62 -30.53
C ASN A 77 18.54 -5.48 -31.18
N LEU A 78 18.40 -6.78 -31.11
CA LEU A 78 19.38 -7.74 -31.66
C LEU A 78 19.12 -8.06 -33.15
N SER A 79 17.99 -7.61 -33.70
CA SER A 79 17.60 -7.88 -35.10
C SER A 79 18.27 -6.93 -36.09
N ALA A 80 18.20 -7.29 -37.36
CA ALA A 80 18.56 -6.42 -38.48
C ALA A 80 17.46 -5.44 -38.86
N GLU A 81 16.29 -5.53 -38.22
CA GLU A 81 15.11 -4.69 -38.50
C GLU A 81 14.92 -3.65 -37.37
N GLU A 82 14.32 -2.52 -37.72
CA GLU A 82 13.98 -1.47 -36.74
C GLU A 82 12.84 -1.95 -35.82
N ALA A 83 13.04 -1.90 -34.51
CA ALA A 83 11.98 -2.10 -33.53
C ALA A 83 11.17 -0.81 -33.37
N ARG A 84 9.96 -0.80 -33.89
CA ARG A 84 9.10 0.38 -33.90
C ARG A 84 7.68 0.05 -33.43
N GLY A 85 7.16 0.84 -32.53
CA GLY A 85 5.80 0.69 -32.03
C GLY A 85 5.65 1.14 -30.59
N TYR A 86 4.52 0.81 -30.00
CA TYR A 86 4.24 1.02 -28.59
C TYR A 86 4.61 -0.24 -27.80
N THR A 87 5.28 -0.10 -26.68
CA THR A 87 5.68 -1.23 -25.82
C THR A 87 5.64 -0.84 -24.34
N SER A 88 5.62 -1.85 -23.49
CA SER A 88 5.59 -1.73 -22.03
C SER A 88 6.69 -2.56 -21.41
N ASP A 89 7.46 -1.98 -20.50
CA ASP A 89 8.44 -2.72 -19.70
C ASP A 89 7.93 -2.87 -18.27
N GLY A 90 8.00 -4.06 -17.71
CA GLY A 90 7.67 -4.33 -16.31
C GLY A 90 8.93 -4.50 -15.47
N ILE A 91 8.96 -3.89 -14.28
CA ILE A 91 10.02 -4.10 -13.28
C ILE A 91 9.47 -4.86 -12.08
N TYR A 92 10.20 -5.89 -11.61
CA TYR A 92 9.74 -6.85 -10.60
C TYR A 92 10.78 -7.05 -9.52
N LEU A 93 10.30 -7.40 -8.32
CA LEU A 93 11.10 -7.91 -7.20
C LEU A 93 10.80 -9.40 -7.01
N SER A 94 11.83 -10.23 -6.96
CA SER A 94 11.73 -11.66 -6.66
C SER A 94 12.64 -12.03 -5.51
N ALA A 95 12.13 -12.82 -4.56
CA ALA A 95 12.96 -13.35 -3.46
C ALA A 95 13.97 -14.39 -3.93
N GLY A 96 13.81 -14.94 -5.14
CA GLY A 96 14.71 -15.90 -5.78
C GLY A 96 15.46 -15.30 -6.98
N ASN A 97 16.31 -16.13 -7.59
CA ASN A 97 17.08 -15.79 -8.78
C ASN A 97 16.39 -16.23 -10.08
N LEU A 98 15.15 -16.68 -9.99
CA LEU A 98 14.32 -17.06 -11.14
C LEU A 98 13.16 -16.10 -11.28
N PHE A 99 12.82 -15.78 -12.52
CA PHE A 99 11.62 -15.00 -12.85
C PHE A 99 10.43 -15.95 -12.98
N ASP A 100 9.58 -15.97 -11.97
CA ASP A 100 8.40 -16.82 -11.89
C ASP A 100 7.16 -16.05 -11.41
N SER A 101 6.06 -16.76 -11.18
CA SER A 101 4.78 -16.19 -10.74
C SER A 101 4.81 -15.56 -9.34
N THR A 102 5.88 -15.75 -8.55
CA THR A 102 6.05 -15.15 -7.21
C THR A 102 6.69 -13.77 -7.27
N ALA A 103 7.25 -13.39 -8.43
CA ALA A 103 7.84 -12.08 -8.64
C ALA A 103 6.78 -10.98 -8.56
N THR A 104 7.02 -9.99 -7.72
CA THR A 104 6.10 -8.87 -7.48
C THR A 104 6.36 -7.74 -8.46
N LEU A 105 5.38 -7.41 -9.31
CA LEU A 105 5.45 -6.25 -10.20
C LEU A 105 5.37 -4.96 -9.38
N ILE A 106 6.40 -4.11 -9.46
CA ILE A 106 6.48 -2.83 -8.73
C ILE A 106 6.34 -1.61 -9.65
N GLY A 107 6.36 -1.79 -10.96
CA GLY A 107 6.15 -0.69 -11.90
C GLY A 107 6.12 -1.11 -13.35
N ILE A 108 5.46 -0.29 -14.16
CA ILE A 108 5.39 -0.45 -15.62
C ILE A 108 5.82 0.87 -16.28
N LYS A 109 6.67 0.77 -17.29
CA LYS A 109 7.06 1.88 -18.14
C LYS A 109 6.49 1.68 -19.55
N ASN A 110 5.49 2.46 -19.88
CA ASN A 110 4.93 2.53 -21.22
C ASN A 110 5.69 3.53 -22.07
N LYS A 111 5.98 3.20 -23.34
CA LYS A 111 6.73 4.05 -24.26
C LYS A 111 6.47 3.70 -25.72
N ASN A 112 6.67 4.68 -26.59
CA ASN A 112 6.91 4.41 -28.01
C ASN A 112 8.40 4.10 -28.19
N ILE A 113 8.69 3.01 -28.89
CA ILE A 113 10.04 2.62 -29.24
C ILE A 113 10.28 2.91 -30.75
N ASN A 114 11.47 3.37 -31.05
CA ASN A 114 12.03 3.51 -32.40
C ASN A 114 13.52 3.19 -32.27
N LEU A 115 13.83 1.89 -32.17
CA LEU A 115 15.18 1.42 -31.90
C LEU A 115 15.75 0.79 -33.17
N GLN A 116 16.76 1.44 -33.73
CA GLN A 116 17.43 1.00 -34.96
C GLN A 116 18.08 -0.39 -34.73
N PRO A 117 18.34 -1.12 -35.85
CA PRO A 117 19.02 -2.40 -35.80
C PRO A 117 20.33 -2.34 -34.99
N LEU A 118 20.53 -3.32 -34.15
CA LEU A 118 21.75 -3.48 -33.31
C LEU A 118 22.06 -2.27 -32.40
N ARG A 119 21.04 -1.47 -32.05
CA ARG A 119 21.19 -0.33 -31.14
C ARG A 119 20.53 -0.64 -29.79
N THR A 120 20.90 0.20 -28.82
CA THR A 120 20.40 0.14 -27.46
C THR A 120 19.69 1.43 -27.07
N ASP A 121 18.75 1.34 -26.12
CA ASP A 121 18.11 2.48 -25.47
C ASP A 121 18.13 2.28 -23.97
N THR A 122 18.23 3.38 -23.20
CA THR A 122 18.22 3.35 -21.75
C THR A 122 16.90 3.86 -21.20
N VAL A 123 16.17 3.01 -20.55
CA VAL A 123 14.90 3.30 -19.92
C VAL A 123 15.09 3.63 -18.45
N LYS A 124 14.26 4.54 -17.91
CA LYS A 124 14.30 4.98 -16.52
C LYS A 124 12.90 4.93 -15.93
N LEU A 125 12.81 4.47 -14.69
CA LEU A 125 11.58 4.47 -13.90
C LEU A 125 11.94 4.66 -12.42
N ALA A 126 11.08 5.34 -11.67
CA ALA A 126 11.14 5.45 -10.22
C ALA A 126 9.90 4.71 -9.65
N PRO A 127 9.94 3.36 -9.54
CA PRO A 127 8.79 2.59 -9.11
C PRO A 127 8.53 2.75 -7.61
N LEU A 128 7.28 2.54 -7.20
CA LEU A 128 6.89 2.46 -5.80
C LEU A 128 7.18 1.05 -5.27
N VAL A 129 8.01 0.96 -4.21
CA VAL A 129 8.33 -0.33 -3.57
C VAL A 129 7.18 -0.74 -2.64
N THR A 130 6.37 -1.69 -3.08
CA THR A 130 5.21 -2.20 -2.34
C THR A 130 4.95 -3.67 -2.68
N GLY A 131 4.10 -4.34 -1.89
CA GLY A 131 3.73 -5.74 -2.14
C GLY A 131 4.81 -6.76 -1.77
N VAL A 132 5.88 -6.32 -1.12
CA VAL A 132 6.99 -7.16 -0.63
C VAL A 132 7.23 -6.91 0.85
N VAL A 133 8.09 -7.71 1.48
CA VAL A 133 8.52 -7.54 2.87
C VAL A 133 9.98 -7.11 2.95
N GLU A 134 10.49 -6.86 4.14
CA GLU A 134 11.91 -6.56 4.35
C GLU A 134 12.78 -7.76 3.96
N GLY A 135 13.81 -7.55 3.13
CA GLY A 135 14.71 -8.61 2.67
C GLY A 135 15.46 -8.29 1.39
N ASN A 136 16.25 -9.25 0.94
CA ASN A 136 16.99 -9.17 -0.32
C ASN A 136 16.13 -9.69 -1.48
N TYR A 137 16.18 -8.98 -2.61
CA TYR A 137 15.44 -9.31 -3.82
C TYR A 137 16.30 -9.18 -5.05
N SER A 138 16.19 -10.14 -5.96
CA SER A 138 16.64 -9.97 -7.35
C SER A 138 15.65 -9.06 -8.06
N VAL A 139 16.16 -8.15 -8.91
CA VAL A 139 15.31 -7.27 -9.70
C VAL A 139 15.29 -7.77 -11.13
N PHE A 140 14.10 -8.07 -11.62
CA PHE A 140 13.88 -8.46 -13.00
C PHE A 140 13.20 -7.33 -13.77
N VAL A 141 13.59 -7.19 -15.02
CA VAL A 141 12.89 -6.34 -15.98
C VAL A 141 12.50 -7.19 -17.18
N LYS A 142 11.23 -7.09 -17.56
CA LYS A 142 10.73 -7.70 -18.80
C LYS A 142 10.31 -6.61 -19.76
N THR A 143 10.98 -6.55 -20.93
CA THR A 143 10.59 -5.67 -22.03
C THR A 143 9.46 -6.28 -22.84
N ASP A 144 8.74 -5.48 -23.60
CA ASP A 144 7.52 -5.85 -24.35
C ASP A 144 6.57 -6.77 -23.55
N LEU A 145 6.33 -6.39 -22.31
CA LEU A 145 5.53 -7.14 -21.31
C LEU A 145 4.19 -7.65 -21.88
N LEU A 146 3.55 -6.88 -22.76
CA LEU A 146 2.23 -7.17 -23.35
C LEU A 146 2.32 -7.81 -24.73
N ASN A 147 3.51 -8.21 -25.20
CA ASN A 147 3.75 -8.80 -26.50
C ASN A 147 3.17 -7.96 -27.66
N GLN A 148 3.43 -6.66 -27.62
CA GLN A 148 2.89 -5.70 -28.60
C GLN A 148 3.69 -5.64 -29.90
N LEU A 149 4.93 -6.10 -29.86
CA LEU A 149 5.81 -6.21 -31.03
C LEU A 149 5.91 -7.65 -31.51
N SER A 150 6.13 -7.81 -32.84
CA SER A 150 6.47 -9.11 -33.39
C SER A 150 7.96 -9.37 -33.21
N GLU A 151 8.31 -10.38 -32.44
CA GLU A 151 9.70 -10.71 -32.12
C GLU A 151 10.05 -12.13 -32.52
N SER A 152 11.29 -12.32 -32.96
CA SER A 152 11.83 -13.64 -33.33
C SER A 152 12.10 -14.52 -32.11
N ASP A 153 12.48 -13.90 -30.98
CA ASP A 153 12.67 -14.54 -29.70
C ASP A 153 12.03 -13.66 -28.62
N LYS A 154 11.13 -14.22 -27.80
CA LYS A 154 10.47 -13.56 -26.67
C LYS A 154 10.96 -14.07 -25.32
N ASP A 155 11.75 -15.14 -25.33
CA ASP A 155 12.28 -15.74 -24.11
C ASP A 155 13.48 -14.94 -23.58
N ASN A 156 14.15 -14.17 -24.45
CA ASN A 156 15.26 -13.28 -24.10
C ASN A 156 14.83 -11.88 -23.59
N ASN A 157 13.52 -11.58 -23.54
CA ASN A 157 12.98 -10.28 -23.15
C ASN A 157 13.14 -9.97 -21.64
N THR A 158 13.69 -10.87 -20.87
CA THR A 158 13.84 -10.70 -19.41
C THR A 158 15.30 -10.56 -19.03
N GLY A 159 15.63 -9.51 -18.28
CA GLY A 159 16.94 -9.29 -17.68
C GLY A 159 16.88 -9.24 -16.15
N ILE A 160 17.99 -9.54 -15.51
CA ILE A 160 18.14 -9.54 -14.05
C ILE A 160 19.25 -8.54 -13.65
N SER A 161 19.09 -7.93 -12.46
CA SER A 161 20.15 -7.09 -11.86
C SER A 161 21.37 -7.93 -11.48
N ALA A 162 22.57 -7.38 -11.65
CA ALA A 162 23.80 -8.05 -11.29
C ALA A 162 23.94 -8.33 -9.78
N THR A 163 23.34 -7.48 -8.95
CA THR A 163 23.30 -7.60 -7.48
C THR A 163 21.86 -7.52 -7.00
N PRO A 164 21.53 -8.21 -5.89
CA PRO A 164 20.23 -8.04 -5.27
C PRO A 164 20.08 -6.64 -4.64
N VAL A 165 18.84 -6.15 -4.56
CA VAL A 165 18.47 -4.96 -3.81
C VAL A 165 17.99 -5.36 -2.41
N TYR A 166 18.38 -4.62 -1.37
CA TYR A 166 17.83 -4.79 -0.04
C TYR A 166 16.62 -3.88 0.16
N VAL A 167 15.44 -4.46 0.37
CA VAL A 167 14.24 -3.72 0.78
C VAL A 167 14.28 -3.57 2.29
N LYS A 168 14.43 -2.34 2.77
CA LYS A 168 14.41 -2.01 4.21
C LYS A 168 13.09 -1.37 4.62
N VAL A 169 12.76 -1.47 5.90
CA VAL A 169 11.66 -0.74 6.54
C VAL A 169 12.24 0.40 7.37
N LYS A 170 11.58 1.56 7.34
CA LYS A 170 12.02 2.74 8.09
C LYS A 170 11.96 2.46 9.59
N GLU A 171 13.05 2.72 10.32
CA GLU A 171 13.08 2.56 11.78
C GLU A 171 12.21 3.62 12.47
N LEU A 172 11.48 3.21 13.50
CA LEU A 172 10.78 4.07 14.45
C LEU A 172 11.47 3.92 15.83
N PRO A 173 12.40 4.80 16.19
CA PRO A 173 13.05 4.72 17.50
C PRO A 173 12.06 4.99 18.63
N LEU A 174 12.20 4.28 19.75
CA LEU A 174 11.42 4.55 20.96
C LEU A 174 11.64 5.98 21.45
N ASN A 175 10.56 6.62 21.92
CA ASN A 175 10.52 7.98 22.47
C ASN A 175 10.85 9.11 21.47
N VAL A 176 11.04 8.81 20.18
CA VAL A 176 11.32 9.79 19.14
C VAL A 176 10.05 10.07 18.33
N ASN A 177 9.83 11.33 17.99
CA ASN A 177 8.80 11.72 17.03
C ASN A 177 9.31 11.49 15.61
N GLU A 178 8.67 10.59 14.88
CA GLU A 178 8.95 10.36 13.47
C GLU A 178 7.96 11.15 12.61
N LEU A 179 8.47 12.13 11.89
CA LEU A 179 7.68 12.98 10.99
C LEU A 179 7.65 12.39 9.58
N ASN A 180 6.49 12.40 8.96
CA ASN A 180 6.31 11.92 7.60
C ASN A 180 5.09 12.59 6.93
N THR A 181 4.96 12.34 5.63
CA THR A 181 3.75 12.69 4.88
C THR A 181 2.98 11.42 4.53
N LEU A 182 1.67 11.49 4.62
CA LEU A 182 0.77 10.42 4.26
C LEU A 182 -0.26 10.93 3.24
N HIS A 183 -0.48 10.13 2.20
CA HIS A 183 -1.49 10.39 1.17
C HIS A 183 -2.14 9.04 0.80
N THR A 184 -2.10 8.63 -0.44
CA THR A 184 -2.67 7.36 -0.91
C THR A 184 -1.76 6.15 -0.66
N ILE A 185 -0.46 6.39 -0.45
CA ILE A 185 0.55 5.35 -0.30
C ILE A 185 0.73 5.02 1.17
N SER A 186 0.64 3.74 1.53
CA SER A 186 0.92 3.27 2.88
C SER A 186 2.38 3.52 3.27
N ARG A 187 2.61 3.81 4.55
CA ARG A 187 3.94 3.94 5.14
C ARG A 187 4.16 2.80 6.12
N TYR A 188 5.39 2.32 6.15
CA TYR A 188 5.79 1.19 6.97
C TYR A 188 6.94 1.60 7.89
N TYR A 189 6.89 1.10 9.13
CA TYR A 189 7.90 1.38 10.13
C TYR A 189 8.26 0.10 10.87
N LYS A 190 9.48 0.06 11.39
CA LYS A 190 10.01 -1.02 12.20
C LYS A 190 10.37 -0.49 13.59
N LEU A 191 9.74 -1.04 14.60
CA LEU A 191 9.95 -0.73 16.01
C LEU A 191 10.74 -1.87 16.65
N ARG A 192 11.95 -1.58 17.14
CA ARG A 192 12.74 -2.54 17.88
C ARG A 192 12.45 -2.39 19.38
N ILE A 193 12.19 -3.50 20.03
CA ILE A 193 11.96 -3.59 21.46
C ILE A 193 13.21 -4.21 22.10
N PRO A 194 13.97 -3.47 22.93
CA PRO A 194 15.08 -4.05 23.66
C PRO A 194 14.57 -5.03 24.72
N ASP A 195 15.35 -6.05 25.05
CA ASP A 195 14.99 -7.11 26.00
C ASP A 195 14.54 -6.55 27.37
N SER A 196 15.12 -5.42 27.80
CA SER A 196 14.75 -4.72 29.05
C SER A 196 13.31 -4.19 29.06
N LEU A 197 12.63 -4.18 27.92
CA LEU A 197 11.24 -3.77 27.80
C LEU A 197 10.28 -4.94 27.52
N TYR A 198 10.75 -6.18 27.45
CA TYR A 198 9.85 -7.33 27.32
C TYR A 198 8.89 -7.38 28.54
N GLY A 199 7.64 -7.72 28.27
CA GLY A 199 6.55 -7.67 29.24
C GLY A 199 6.05 -6.26 29.57
N SER A 200 6.62 -5.21 28.93
CA SER A 200 6.12 -3.84 29.10
C SER A 200 4.94 -3.56 28.17
N THR A 201 4.19 -2.52 28.50
CA THR A 201 3.16 -1.96 27.60
C THR A 201 3.77 -0.83 26.79
N ILE A 202 3.58 -0.89 25.47
CA ILE A 202 4.03 0.15 24.51
C ILE A 202 2.80 0.83 23.91
N LEU A 203 2.80 2.15 23.92
CA LEU A 203 1.81 2.99 23.23
C LEU A 203 2.41 3.50 21.92
N VAL A 204 1.76 3.19 20.81
CA VAL A 204 2.07 3.78 19.50
C VAL A 204 0.97 4.77 19.14
N THR A 205 1.36 6.01 18.84
CA THR A 205 0.42 7.08 18.47
C THR A 205 0.73 7.60 17.06
N LEU A 206 -0.31 7.80 16.28
CA LEU A 206 -0.31 8.50 15.00
C LEU A 206 -1.08 9.81 15.18
N LYS A 207 -0.43 10.94 14.96
CA LYS A 207 -1.07 12.26 14.94
C LYS A 207 -1.03 12.83 13.53
N SER A 208 -2.16 13.31 13.06
CA SER A 208 -2.31 14.02 11.79
C SER A 208 -2.51 15.52 12.04
N ASN A 209 -1.93 16.35 11.20
CA ASN A 209 -2.22 17.79 11.20
C ASN A 209 -3.65 18.12 10.74
N ASP A 210 -4.33 17.14 10.15
CA ASP A 210 -5.73 17.24 9.69
C ASP A 210 -6.55 16.04 10.20
N SER A 211 -6.68 15.95 11.52
CA SER A 211 -7.29 14.81 12.19
C SER A 211 -8.81 14.73 12.05
N LEU A 212 -9.47 15.81 11.67
CA LEU A 212 -10.94 15.86 11.57
C LEU A 212 -11.44 15.42 10.20
N THR A 213 -10.71 15.73 9.13
CA THR A 213 -11.14 15.42 7.75
C THR A 213 -10.46 14.16 7.22
N MET A 214 -9.25 13.88 7.64
CA MET A 214 -8.52 12.67 7.22
C MET A 214 -8.94 11.46 8.06
N LYS A 215 -8.96 10.30 7.40
CA LYS A 215 -9.24 8.99 8.01
C LYS A 215 -8.02 8.12 7.83
N ASN A 216 -7.38 7.80 8.94
CA ASN A 216 -6.18 6.98 8.95
C ASN A 216 -6.44 5.65 9.65
N GLU A 217 -5.73 4.63 9.19
CA GLU A 217 -5.67 3.32 9.82
C GLU A 217 -4.24 3.01 10.19
N MET A 218 -4.06 2.28 11.28
CA MET A 218 -2.78 1.81 11.77
C MET A 218 -2.89 0.35 12.19
N PHE A 219 -1.92 -0.46 11.78
CA PHE A 219 -1.84 -1.90 12.09
C PHE A 219 -0.43 -2.23 12.54
N ILE A 220 -0.29 -3.12 13.52
CA ILE A 220 1.01 -3.55 14.06
C ILE A 220 1.04 -5.07 14.12
N ALA A 221 2.20 -5.66 13.80
CA ALA A 221 2.44 -7.09 13.94
C ALA A 221 3.86 -7.39 14.45
N GLY A 222 3.98 -8.43 15.27
CA GLY A 222 5.26 -8.92 15.77
C GLY A 222 5.94 -9.83 14.74
N GLY A 223 7.17 -9.48 14.35
CA GLY A 223 7.99 -10.32 13.47
C GLY A 223 7.64 -10.31 11.98
N TYR A 224 6.52 -9.70 11.56
CA TYR A 224 6.12 -9.64 10.14
C TYR A 224 5.48 -8.29 9.77
N VAL A 225 5.51 -7.96 8.46
CA VAL A 225 4.91 -6.72 7.94
C VAL A 225 3.38 -6.89 7.90
N PRO A 226 2.61 -6.06 8.65
CA PRO A 226 1.16 -6.20 8.71
C PRO A 226 0.49 -5.76 7.41
N THR A 227 -0.70 -6.33 7.20
CA THR A 227 -1.67 -5.91 6.20
C THR A 227 -3.01 -5.61 6.88
N PRO A 228 -3.98 -4.95 6.21
CA PRO A 228 -5.30 -4.74 6.79
C PRO A 228 -6.08 -6.02 7.10
N ALA A 229 -5.69 -7.15 6.49
CA ALA A 229 -6.29 -8.46 6.70
C ALA A 229 -5.51 -9.36 7.67
N ASN A 230 -4.24 -9.00 7.98
CA ASN A 230 -3.38 -9.80 8.86
C ASN A 230 -2.51 -8.88 9.73
N TYR A 231 -2.82 -8.80 11.01
CA TYR A 231 -2.14 -7.98 12.01
C TYR A 231 -2.44 -8.51 13.43
N ASP A 232 -1.61 -8.15 14.41
CA ASP A 232 -1.81 -8.51 15.82
C ASP A 232 -2.55 -7.40 16.58
N TYR A 233 -2.28 -6.13 16.23
CA TYR A 233 -2.90 -4.96 16.87
C TYR A 233 -3.44 -4.02 15.79
N GLY A 234 -4.70 -3.60 15.94
CA GLY A 234 -5.36 -2.65 15.04
C GLY A 234 -5.72 -1.34 15.72
N TYR A 235 -5.97 -0.31 14.93
CA TYR A 235 -6.44 0.99 15.40
C TYR A 235 -7.82 0.89 16.09
N GLU A 236 -8.09 1.82 17.02
CA GLU A 236 -9.29 1.76 17.87
C GLU A 236 -10.42 2.67 17.43
N ILE A 237 -10.10 3.79 16.78
CA ILE A 237 -11.07 4.83 16.44
C ILE A 237 -11.24 4.89 14.93
N PRO A 238 -12.27 4.23 14.36
CA PRO A 238 -12.51 4.28 12.93
C PRO A 238 -12.92 5.69 12.49
N ASN A 239 -12.60 6.01 11.24
CA ASN A 239 -12.96 7.28 10.59
C ASN A 239 -12.37 8.54 11.25
N TYR A 240 -11.21 8.44 11.85
CA TYR A 240 -10.50 9.55 12.48
C TYR A 240 -9.04 9.61 12.02
N GLY A 241 -8.48 10.83 11.95
CA GLY A 241 -7.11 11.03 11.44
C GLY A 241 -6.04 10.67 12.46
N ASN A 242 -6.30 10.88 13.75
CA ASN A 242 -5.39 10.44 14.82
C ASN A 242 -5.72 9.01 15.22
N GLN A 243 -4.68 8.20 15.44
CA GLN A 243 -4.83 6.83 15.89
C GLN A 243 -3.90 6.52 17.05
N GLN A 244 -4.28 5.53 17.85
CA GLN A 244 -3.42 4.98 18.87
C GLN A 244 -3.60 3.46 18.97
N ILE A 245 -2.54 2.77 19.35
CA ILE A 245 -2.54 1.34 19.64
C ILE A 245 -1.77 1.11 20.92
N VAL A 246 -2.36 0.38 21.85
CA VAL A 246 -1.72 -0.07 23.08
C VAL A 246 -1.33 -1.52 22.91
N MET A 247 -0.04 -1.81 22.89
CA MET A 247 0.53 -3.15 22.82
C MET A 247 0.85 -3.61 24.22
N SER A 248 0.13 -4.60 24.74
CA SER A 248 0.37 -5.17 26.05
C SER A 248 1.44 -6.26 26.01
N ASP A 249 2.23 -6.35 27.05
CA ASP A 249 3.12 -7.49 27.31
C ASP A 249 3.97 -7.86 26.07
N VAL A 250 4.64 -6.84 25.48
CA VAL A 250 5.43 -7.04 24.25
C VAL A 250 6.51 -8.11 24.45
N THR A 251 6.57 -9.06 23.52
CA THR A 251 7.46 -10.24 23.57
C THR A 251 8.41 -10.34 22.38
N ASP A 252 8.04 -9.73 21.27
CA ASP A 252 8.87 -9.75 20.06
C ASP A 252 9.94 -8.67 20.11
N SER A 253 11.11 -8.99 19.62
CA SER A 253 12.22 -8.02 19.48
C SER A 253 11.97 -6.97 18.41
N VAL A 254 11.08 -7.26 17.46
CA VAL A 254 10.76 -6.40 16.33
C VAL A 254 9.25 -6.42 16.07
N TYR A 255 8.67 -5.23 16.00
CA TYR A 255 7.30 -5.01 15.51
C TYR A 255 7.32 -4.18 14.24
N TYR A 256 6.47 -4.53 13.29
CA TYR A 256 6.25 -3.74 12.09
C TYR A 256 4.93 -2.99 12.20
N ILE A 257 4.93 -1.76 11.71
CA ILE A 257 3.79 -0.85 11.78
C ILE A 257 3.46 -0.43 10.35
N MET A 258 2.20 -0.56 9.96
CA MET A 258 1.65 -0.02 8.74
C MET A 258 0.70 1.11 9.06
N VAL A 259 0.83 2.25 8.39
CA VAL A 259 -0.13 3.35 8.44
C VAL A 259 -0.62 3.68 7.03
N ARG A 260 -1.92 3.92 6.88
CA ARG A 260 -2.51 4.30 5.60
C ARG A 260 -3.64 5.30 5.77
N CYS A 261 -3.85 6.12 4.75
CA CYS A 261 -5.02 7.00 4.64
C CYS A 261 -6.11 6.29 3.84
N VAL A 262 -7.33 6.27 4.38
CA VAL A 262 -8.52 5.66 3.75
C VAL A 262 -9.63 6.69 3.47
N SER A 263 -9.29 7.97 3.49
CA SER A 263 -10.22 9.03 3.10
C SER A 263 -10.62 8.88 1.62
N PRO A 264 -11.89 9.10 1.25
CA PRO A 264 -12.33 8.99 -0.14
C PRO A 264 -11.61 9.96 -1.10
N ASN A 265 -11.29 11.16 -0.60
CA ASN A 265 -10.52 12.18 -1.32
C ASN A 265 -9.36 12.62 -0.42
N PRO A 266 -8.28 11.81 -0.34
CA PRO A 266 -7.19 12.11 0.57
C PRO A 266 -6.43 13.34 0.08
N LEU A 267 -6.09 14.24 1.02
CA LEU A 267 -5.10 15.28 0.83
C LEU A 267 -3.75 14.81 1.37
N VAL A 268 -2.67 15.42 0.91
CA VAL A 268 -1.36 15.22 1.53
C VAL A 268 -1.42 15.77 2.96
N GLN A 269 -1.20 14.93 3.94
CA GLN A 269 -1.18 15.29 5.36
C GLN A 269 0.19 15.05 5.97
N ASN A 270 0.57 15.90 6.92
CA ASN A 270 1.73 15.66 7.77
C ASN A 270 1.30 14.80 8.96
N ILE A 271 2.03 13.72 9.18
CA ILE A 271 1.80 12.82 10.29
C ILE A 271 3.01 12.79 11.23
N THR A 272 2.74 12.55 12.49
CA THR A 272 3.77 12.26 13.50
C THR A 272 3.46 10.90 14.10
N LEU A 273 4.39 9.96 13.96
CA LEU A 273 4.32 8.66 14.59
C LEU A 273 5.28 8.62 15.79
N LYS A 274 4.85 8.04 16.90
CA LYS A 274 5.67 7.90 18.12
C LYS A 274 5.34 6.62 18.84
N ALA A 275 6.37 5.91 19.30
CA ALA A 275 6.25 4.77 20.20
C ALA A 275 6.88 5.09 21.54
N VAL A 276 6.16 4.82 22.64
CA VAL A 276 6.65 5.07 24.02
C VAL A 276 6.28 3.93 24.94
N LYS A 277 7.13 3.65 25.93
CA LYS A 277 6.73 2.80 27.07
C LYS A 277 5.61 3.51 27.84
N LEU A 278 4.49 2.82 28.03
CA LEU A 278 3.36 3.35 28.75
C LEU A 278 3.44 2.91 30.22
N PRO A 279 3.60 3.83 31.18
CA PRO A 279 3.44 3.52 32.60
C PRO A 279 1.97 3.22 32.91
N PHE A 280 1.64 2.89 34.17
CA PHE A 280 0.24 2.80 34.58
C PHE A 280 -0.54 4.06 34.16
N ALA A 281 -1.61 3.87 33.37
CA ALA A 281 -2.43 4.96 32.89
C ALA A 281 -3.87 4.50 32.65
N ILE A 282 -4.81 5.42 32.76
CA ILE A 282 -6.16 5.33 32.22
C ILE A 282 -6.16 6.19 30.95
N LEU A 283 -6.37 5.57 29.80
CA LEU A 283 -6.38 6.27 28.50
C LEU A 283 -7.79 6.63 28.05
N ASN A 284 -8.74 5.76 28.33
CA ASN A 284 -10.11 5.94 27.88
C ASN A 284 -11.10 5.22 28.82
N VAL A 285 -12.27 5.84 29.00
CA VAL A 285 -13.41 5.26 29.71
C VAL A 285 -14.61 5.32 28.77
N HIS A 286 -15.13 4.14 28.40
CA HIS A 286 -16.35 4.03 27.63
C HIS A 286 -17.54 3.82 28.54
N THR A 287 -18.68 4.40 28.18
CA THR A 287 -19.80 4.67 29.04
C THR A 287 -19.39 5.74 30.05
N ASN A 288 -19.26 6.97 29.55
CA ASN A 288 -18.84 8.13 30.34
C ASN A 288 -20.02 8.86 31.02
N SER A 289 -21.22 8.29 30.94
CA SER A 289 -22.42 8.78 31.57
C SER A 289 -23.31 7.62 32.03
N GLY A 290 -24.02 7.81 33.12
CA GLY A 290 -24.94 6.81 33.63
C GLY A 290 -25.98 7.42 34.58
N GLY A 291 -27.16 6.82 34.66
CA GLY A 291 -28.22 7.24 35.59
C GLY A 291 -27.96 6.76 37.00
N ASN A 292 -28.50 7.48 37.99
CA ASN A 292 -28.37 7.14 39.39
C ASN A 292 -29.52 6.28 39.94
N ILE A 293 -30.12 5.43 39.12
CA ILE A 293 -31.23 4.53 39.46
C ILE A 293 -30.82 3.06 39.53
N GLY A 294 -29.51 2.76 39.32
CA GLY A 294 -29.01 1.40 39.33
C GLY A 294 -27.51 1.31 39.17
N ASN A 295 -27.04 0.19 38.67
CA ASN A 295 -25.64 -0.05 38.38
C ASN A 295 -25.24 0.39 37.00
N VAL A 296 -24.01 0.89 36.84
CA VAL A 296 -23.42 1.22 35.56
C VAL A 296 -22.09 0.49 35.41
N THR A 297 -21.93 -0.24 34.30
CA THR A 297 -20.65 -0.86 33.97
C THR A 297 -19.93 -0.03 32.94
N VAL A 298 -18.68 0.35 33.24
CA VAL A 298 -17.81 1.10 32.34
C VAL A 298 -16.64 0.23 31.90
N ARG A 299 -16.24 0.38 30.62
CA ARG A 299 -15.02 -0.20 30.10
C ARG A 299 -13.89 0.81 30.30
N ILE A 300 -12.85 0.41 30.99
CA ILE A 300 -11.66 1.23 31.27
C ILE A 300 -10.51 0.65 30.45
N ARG A 301 -9.89 1.47 29.61
CA ARG A 301 -8.71 1.10 28.83
C ARG A 301 -7.50 1.90 29.29
N GLY A 302 -6.34 1.23 29.31
CA GLY A 302 -5.11 1.86 29.77
C GLY A 302 -3.95 0.89 29.76
N SER A 303 -3.19 0.85 30.86
CA SER A 303 -1.99 0.01 30.95
C SER A 303 -1.72 -0.47 32.35
N LEU A 304 -0.99 -1.60 32.42
CA LEU A 304 -0.51 -2.25 33.64
C LEU A 304 -1.65 -2.62 34.61
N TYR A 305 -2.81 -2.95 34.08
CA TYR A 305 -3.92 -3.47 34.87
C TYR A 305 -3.61 -4.88 35.35
N ARG A 306 -4.12 -5.21 36.54
CA ARG A 306 -3.97 -6.52 37.17
C ARG A 306 -5.33 -6.97 37.70
N ASP A 307 -5.48 -8.26 37.89
CA ASP A 307 -6.73 -8.88 38.36
C ASP A 307 -7.13 -8.36 39.78
N SER A 308 -6.14 -7.99 40.61
CA SER A 308 -6.36 -7.46 41.95
C SER A 308 -6.68 -5.95 42.02
N MET A 309 -6.93 -5.29 40.89
CA MET A 309 -7.21 -3.84 40.87
C MET A 309 -8.56 -3.48 41.45
N VAL A 310 -8.59 -2.31 42.10
CA VAL A 310 -9.81 -1.66 42.58
C VAL A 310 -10.08 -0.44 41.72
N ALA A 311 -11.31 -0.32 41.21
CA ALA A 311 -11.78 0.86 40.49
C ALA A 311 -12.67 1.72 41.40
N LYS A 312 -12.52 3.04 41.29
CA LYS A 312 -13.36 3.99 42.02
C LYS A 312 -13.70 5.21 41.16
N LEU A 313 -14.88 5.75 41.34
CA LEU A 313 -15.26 7.07 40.85
C LEU A 313 -15.07 8.07 42.00
N SER A 314 -14.57 9.29 41.73
CA SER A 314 -14.37 10.31 42.76
C SER A 314 -14.56 11.71 42.17
N ASN A 315 -15.31 12.57 42.83
CA ASN A 315 -15.45 13.98 42.52
C ASN A 315 -14.77 14.91 43.55
N GLY A 316 -13.88 14.35 44.38
CA GLY A 316 -13.21 15.08 45.44
C GLY A 316 -13.93 15.05 46.78
N THR A 317 -15.25 15.01 46.83
CA THR A 317 -16.06 14.92 48.06
C THR A 317 -16.70 13.55 48.25
N THR A 318 -17.10 12.93 47.18
CA THR A 318 -17.74 11.60 47.17
C THR A 318 -16.87 10.59 46.42
N THR A 319 -16.69 9.40 47.03
CA THR A 319 -16.01 8.27 46.43
C THR A 319 -16.98 7.09 46.29
N ILE A 320 -17.05 6.48 45.13
CA ILE A 320 -17.88 5.31 44.85
C ILE A 320 -16.96 4.21 44.36
N TYR A 321 -16.84 3.13 45.13
CA TYR A 321 -16.08 1.96 44.71
C TYR A 321 -16.89 1.07 43.75
N ALA A 322 -16.22 0.47 42.80
CA ALA A 322 -16.84 -0.54 41.97
C ALA A 322 -17.28 -1.73 42.84
N SER A 323 -18.48 -2.23 42.59
CA SER A 323 -19.00 -3.45 43.22
C SER A 323 -18.40 -4.72 42.57
N ALA A 324 -17.92 -4.61 41.33
CA ALA A 324 -17.23 -5.66 40.64
C ALA A 324 -16.23 -5.06 39.65
N VAL A 325 -15.06 -5.68 39.51
CA VAL A 325 -14.07 -5.40 38.47
C VAL A 325 -13.79 -6.70 37.74
N TYR A 326 -14.04 -6.70 36.46
CA TYR A 326 -13.73 -7.82 35.60
C TYR A 326 -12.46 -7.52 34.80
N PHE A 327 -11.41 -8.24 35.10
CA PHE A 327 -10.12 -8.14 34.44
C PHE A 327 -10.17 -8.88 33.09
N THR A 328 -9.94 -8.20 31.98
CA THR A 328 -9.85 -8.80 30.66
C THR A 328 -8.38 -9.09 30.31
N ASN A 329 -7.52 -8.09 30.46
CA ASN A 329 -6.07 -8.17 30.26
C ASN A 329 -5.39 -6.94 30.86
N SER A 330 -4.06 -6.84 30.72
CA SER A 330 -3.27 -5.73 31.29
C SER A 330 -3.60 -4.35 30.71
N THR A 331 -4.45 -4.26 29.69
CA THR A 331 -4.86 -2.98 29.06
C THR A 331 -6.35 -2.69 29.13
N GLN A 332 -7.17 -3.63 29.63
CA GLN A 332 -8.63 -3.47 29.66
C GLN A 332 -9.25 -4.13 30.88
N VAL A 333 -10.11 -3.39 31.55
CA VAL A 333 -10.99 -3.88 32.63
C VAL A 333 -12.41 -3.34 32.44
N PHE A 334 -13.40 -4.06 32.97
CA PHE A 334 -14.76 -3.56 33.13
C PHE A 334 -15.03 -3.37 34.62
N ALA A 335 -15.53 -2.20 34.99
CA ALA A 335 -15.86 -1.88 36.37
C ALA A 335 -17.35 -1.53 36.52
N THR A 336 -18.04 -2.15 37.45
CA THR A 336 -19.47 -1.91 37.71
C THR A 336 -19.63 -1.05 38.98
N PHE A 337 -20.24 0.11 38.83
CA PHE A 337 -20.44 1.07 39.90
C PHE A 337 -21.91 1.08 40.36
N PRO A 338 -22.21 0.95 41.68
CA PRO A 338 -23.56 1.07 42.21
C PRO A 338 -23.91 2.55 42.38
N LEU A 339 -24.62 3.10 41.37
CA LEU A 339 -24.97 4.51 41.31
C LEU A 339 -26.33 4.85 41.96
N GLN A 340 -27.13 3.83 42.35
CA GLN A 340 -28.46 4.05 42.92
C GLN A 340 -28.42 5.03 44.13
N GLY A 341 -29.19 6.11 44.00
CA GLY A 341 -29.29 7.14 45.02
C GLY A 341 -28.04 7.99 45.24
N ARG A 342 -27.03 7.88 44.37
CA ARG A 342 -25.82 8.70 44.43
C ARG A 342 -26.07 10.12 43.94
N PRO A 343 -25.37 11.15 44.47
CA PRO A 343 -25.45 12.51 43.98
C PRO A 343 -25.17 12.58 42.48
N LEU A 344 -25.88 13.45 41.77
CA LEU A 344 -25.57 13.76 40.36
C LEU A 344 -24.30 14.60 40.29
N GLY A 345 -23.47 14.38 39.29
CA GLY A 345 -22.24 15.13 39.12
C GLY A 345 -21.24 14.43 38.18
N VAL A 346 -20.08 15.06 38.02
CA VAL A 346 -18.93 14.51 37.34
C VAL A 346 -18.01 13.86 38.40
N TYR A 347 -17.62 12.64 38.15
CA TYR A 347 -16.77 11.83 38.99
C TYR A 347 -15.44 11.48 38.32
#